data_c3a77eac566098f33ddb857754a45890
#
_entry.id   c3a77eac566098f33ddb857754a45890
#
_cell.length_a   1.000
_cell.length_b   1.000
_cell.length_c   1.000
_cell.angle_alpha   90.00
_cell.angle_beta   90.00
_cell.angle_gamma   90.00
#
_symmetry.space_group_name_H-M   'P 1'
#
loop_
_entity.id
_entity.type
_entity.pdbx_description
1 polymer ?
#
loop_
_entity_poly.entity_id
_entity_poly.type
_entity_poly.pdbx_seq_one_letter_code
_entity_poly.pdbx_strand_id
1 'polypeptide(L)'
;MCKDNNQIKYETKLEIVQLLKELQHEDGGFRGVAKCQANIISTYAAVMGIVCLGIPEAYDIIDIPKMKNFLLRMKNNNFNINQNPSYTDKNGIYVITKEIKDECKSYHSVYPGAFQNHESGESDLRSIYCALIVASVLNLINWNDLDNDPLTKGVVDYVKNCQTFEGGLGPEPFCEAHGGYSFCGMATLALLKKLNEIDVNSFLRWLVSRQMTKEGGFNGRTNKLVDSCYSFWQGSVFNMLYMADKKYTFDDELLYDQLSLQAYILFACQNTKIGGLIDKPGKYPDLYHSNYSIASLSLSQQSLLEDLKVTLNVDLDDTFVKVNPIYCAPEDKIEMALKYYAKKKNI
;
A
#
# COMPACT_ATOMS: atom_id res chain seq x y z
N MET A 1 -4.58 -12.20 13.54
CA MET A 1 -4.99 -13.39 12.77
C MET A 1 -4.22 -14.58 13.32
N CYS A 2 -4.66 -15.14 14.43
CA CYS A 2 -4.08 -16.36 15.00
C CYS A 2 -4.47 -17.55 14.13
N LYS A 3 -3.64 -18.60 14.10
CA LYS A 3 -3.92 -19.86 13.37
C LYS A 3 -5.16 -20.61 13.92
N ASP A 4 -5.69 -20.20 15.06
CA ASP A 4 -6.82 -20.84 15.69
C ASP A 4 -8.15 -20.62 14.97
N ASN A 5 -8.97 -21.66 14.98
CA ASN A 5 -10.22 -21.96 14.29
C ASN A 5 -11.37 -20.93 14.36
N ASN A 6 -11.15 -19.68 14.74
CA ASN A 6 -12.16 -18.61 14.68
C ASN A 6 -12.25 -17.99 13.27
N GLN A 7 -12.33 -18.84 12.26
CA GLN A 7 -12.65 -18.38 10.91
C GLN A 7 -14.07 -17.78 10.92
N ILE A 8 -14.21 -16.63 10.27
CA ILE A 8 -15.52 -16.03 9.99
C ILE A 8 -16.43 -17.13 9.38
N LYS A 9 -17.59 -17.35 9.98
CA LYS A 9 -18.56 -18.35 9.47
C LYS A 9 -18.90 -18.07 8.01
N TYR A 10 -19.16 -19.14 7.27
CA TYR A 10 -19.44 -19.03 5.84
C TYR A 10 -20.67 -18.15 5.56
N GLU A 11 -21.72 -18.27 6.37
CA GLU A 11 -22.92 -17.44 6.29
C GLU A 11 -22.59 -15.94 6.45
N THR A 12 -21.76 -15.59 7.43
CA THR A 12 -21.30 -14.21 7.65
C THR A 12 -20.46 -13.70 6.46
N LYS A 13 -19.65 -14.58 5.84
CA LYS A 13 -18.94 -14.21 4.60
C LYS A 13 -19.91 -13.85 3.48
N LEU A 14 -20.99 -14.61 3.31
CA LEU A 14 -22.02 -14.33 2.30
C LEU A 14 -22.78 -13.03 2.58
N GLU A 15 -23.05 -12.69 3.84
CA GLU A 15 -23.64 -11.41 4.23
C GLU A 15 -22.70 -10.23 3.84
N ILE A 16 -21.39 -10.38 4.09
CA ILE A 16 -20.39 -9.39 3.68
C ILE A 16 -20.34 -9.27 2.15
N VAL A 17 -20.38 -10.39 1.42
CA VAL A 17 -20.43 -10.40 -0.05
C VAL A 17 -21.65 -9.63 -0.56
N GLN A 18 -22.82 -9.84 0.04
CA GLN A 18 -24.04 -9.13 -0.35
C GLN A 18 -23.89 -7.61 -0.12
N LEU A 19 -23.36 -7.19 1.04
CA LEU A 19 -23.09 -5.78 1.32
C LEU A 19 -22.11 -5.17 0.30
N LEU A 20 -21.02 -5.85 -0.01
CA LEU A 20 -20.03 -5.37 -0.98
C LEU A 20 -20.63 -5.25 -2.38
N LYS A 21 -21.50 -6.21 -2.78
CA LYS A 21 -22.22 -6.14 -4.06
C LYS A 21 -23.08 -4.89 -4.17
N GLU A 22 -23.76 -4.48 -3.10
CA GLU A 22 -24.58 -3.26 -3.04
C GLU A 22 -23.72 -1.97 -3.10
N LEU A 23 -22.48 -2.05 -2.64
CA LEU A 23 -21.53 -0.92 -2.67
C LEU A 23 -20.81 -0.79 -4.01
N GLN A 24 -20.88 -1.77 -4.91
CA GLN A 24 -20.32 -1.61 -6.26
C GLN A 24 -21.14 -0.59 -7.06
N HIS A 25 -20.43 0.38 -7.65
CA HIS A 25 -21.05 1.42 -8.47
C HIS A 25 -21.34 0.90 -9.89
N GLU A 26 -22.38 1.41 -10.51
CA GLU A 26 -22.78 1.04 -11.87
C GLU A 26 -21.72 1.32 -12.93
N ASP A 27 -20.87 2.35 -12.70
CA ASP A 27 -19.74 2.73 -13.56
C ASP A 27 -18.45 1.95 -13.28
N GLY A 28 -18.46 0.94 -12.46
CA GLY A 28 -17.32 0.23 -11.90
C GLY A 28 -16.88 0.82 -10.55
N GLY A 29 -15.80 0.34 -9.96
CA GLY A 29 -15.34 0.79 -8.66
C GLY A 29 -16.34 0.53 -7.50
N PHE A 30 -15.93 0.86 -6.29
CA PHE A 30 -16.75 0.74 -5.09
C PHE A 30 -16.89 2.09 -4.39
N ARG A 31 -18.04 2.30 -3.76
CA ARG A 31 -18.34 3.45 -2.92
C ARG A 31 -18.15 3.10 -1.44
N GLY A 32 -17.80 4.08 -0.61
CA GLY A 32 -17.64 3.86 0.83
C GLY A 32 -18.98 3.67 1.56
N VAL A 33 -20.02 4.37 1.09
CA VAL A 33 -21.40 4.25 1.58
C VAL A 33 -22.38 4.39 0.41
N ALA A 34 -23.62 3.94 0.63
CA ALA A 34 -24.69 4.04 -0.36
C ALA A 34 -24.88 5.51 -0.85
N LYS A 35 -25.17 5.67 -2.13
CA LYS A 35 -25.41 6.98 -2.80
C LYS A 35 -24.19 7.91 -2.93
N CYS A 36 -22.99 7.49 -2.53
CA CYS A 36 -21.75 8.22 -2.83
C CYS A 36 -21.17 7.82 -4.17
N GLN A 37 -20.24 8.62 -4.69
CA GLN A 37 -19.42 8.26 -5.86
C GLN A 37 -18.47 7.12 -5.51
N ALA A 38 -18.13 6.29 -6.50
CA ALA A 38 -17.02 5.38 -6.37
C ALA A 38 -15.70 6.15 -6.29
N ASN A 39 -14.77 5.64 -5.48
CA ASN A 39 -13.43 6.21 -5.38
C ASN A 39 -12.39 5.10 -5.26
N ILE A 40 -11.14 5.42 -5.58
CA ILE A 40 -10.04 4.46 -5.63
C ILE A 40 -9.78 3.82 -4.26
N ILE A 41 -9.78 4.59 -3.17
CA ILE A 41 -9.47 4.10 -1.82
C ILE A 41 -10.55 3.13 -1.35
N SER A 42 -11.83 3.46 -1.52
CA SER A 42 -12.94 2.56 -1.19
C SER A 42 -12.93 1.31 -2.07
N THR A 43 -12.56 1.46 -3.36
CA THR A 43 -12.41 0.33 -4.29
C THR A 43 -11.31 -0.61 -3.84
N TYR A 44 -10.15 -0.08 -3.44
CA TYR A 44 -9.07 -0.89 -2.87
C TYR A 44 -9.54 -1.65 -1.62
N ALA A 45 -10.18 -0.94 -0.67
CA ALA A 45 -10.66 -1.55 0.56
C ALA A 45 -11.65 -2.68 0.30
N ALA A 46 -12.60 -2.48 -0.63
CA ALA A 46 -13.58 -3.50 -1.00
C ALA A 46 -12.91 -4.71 -1.67
N VAL A 47 -12.02 -4.49 -2.65
CA VAL A 47 -11.31 -5.58 -3.35
C VAL A 47 -10.41 -6.35 -2.39
N MET A 48 -9.70 -5.68 -1.48
CA MET A 48 -8.89 -6.37 -0.47
C MET A 48 -9.73 -7.11 0.56
N GLY A 49 -10.91 -6.58 0.93
CA GLY A 49 -11.90 -7.30 1.72
C GLY A 49 -12.37 -8.58 1.02
N ILE A 50 -12.69 -8.51 -0.27
CA ILE A 50 -13.04 -9.66 -1.14
C ILE A 50 -11.91 -10.71 -1.16
N VAL A 51 -10.66 -10.25 -1.31
CA VAL A 51 -9.48 -11.13 -1.26
C VAL A 51 -9.38 -11.85 0.09
N CYS A 52 -9.55 -11.12 1.19
CA CYS A 52 -9.48 -11.68 2.56
C CYS A 52 -10.60 -12.67 2.86
N LEU A 53 -11.82 -12.51 2.28
CA LEU A 53 -12.90 -13.49 2.40
C LEU A 53 -12.49 -14.84 1.81
N GLY A 54 -11.77 -14.84 0.69
CA GLY A 54 -11.15 -16.03 0.11
C GLY A 54 -12.15 -17.08 -0.34
N ILE A 55 -13.29 -16.67 -0.89
CA ILE A 55 -14.36 -17.55 -1.42
C ILE A 55 -14.75 -17.15 -2.85
N PRO A 56 -15.09 -18.09 -3.73
CA PRO A 56 -15.44 -17.81 -5.13
C PRO A 56 -16.59 -16.80 -5.28
N GLU A 57 -17.60 -16.88 -4.44
CA GLU A 57 -18.77 -15.99 -4.43
C GLU A 57 -18.38 -14.52 -4.22
N ALA A 58 -17.32 -14.27 -3.44
CA ALA A 58 -16.80 -12.93 -3.25
C ALA A 58 -16.07 -12.43 -4.51
N TYR A 59 -15.29 -13.29 -5.15
CA TYR A 59 -14.58 -12.93 -6.38
C TYR A 59 -15.51 -12.65 -7.56
N ASP A 60 -16.67 -13.31 -7.59
CA ASP A 60 -17.64 -13.23 -8.69
C ASP A 60 -18.43 -11.92 -8.73
N ILE A 61 -18.49 -11.16 -7.64
CA ILE A 61 -19.25 -9.90 -7.64
C ILE A 61 -18.58 -8.79 -8.44
N ILE A 62 -17.27 -8.87 -8.72
CA ILE A 62 -16.54 -7.81 -9.41
C ILE A 62 -16.81 -7.86 -10.92
N ASP A 63 -17.42 -6.80 -11.44
CA ASP A 63 -17.54 -6.54 -12.89
C ASP A 63 -16.19 -6.03 -13.41
N ILE A 64 -15.35 -6.96 -13.93
CA ILE A 64 -13.99 -6.69 -14.36
C ILE A 64 -13.93 -5.64 -15.50
N PRO A 65 -14.73 -5.71 -16.57
CA PRO A 65 -14.76 -4.68 -17.61
C PRO A 65 -15.07 -3.28 -17.08
N LYS A 66 -16.09 -3.15 -16.22
CA LYS A 66 -16.43 -1.86 -15.62
C LYS A 66 -15.34 -1.38 -14.67
N MET A 67 -14.75 -2.26 -13.87
CA MET A 67 -13.64 -1.92 -12.99
C MET A 67 -12.43 -1.39 -13.80
N LYS A 68 -12.07 -2.06 -14.89
CA LYS A 68 -11.00 -1.58 -15.78
C LYS A 68 -11.30 -0.18 -16.31
N ASN A 69 -12.52 0.04 -16.80
CA ASN A 69 -12.95 1.35 -17.31
C ASN A 69 -12.91 2.42 -16.20
N PHE A 70 -13.33 2.08 -14.97
CA PHE A 70 -13.22 2.97 -13.81
C PHE A 70 -11.76 3.38 -13.55
N LEU A 71 -10.84 2.41 -13.44
CA LEU A 71 -9.41 2.69 -13.21
C LEU A 71 -8.81 3.56 -14.33
N LEU A 72 -9.18 3.30 -15.59
CA LEU A 72 -8.72 4.11 -16.73
C LEU A 72 -9.25 5.54 -16.69
N ARG A 73 -10.49 5.77 -16.23
CA ARG A 73 -11.02 7.13 -16.04
C ARG A 73 -10.31 7.89 -14.93
N MET A 74 -9.94 7.19 -13.85
CA MET A 74 -9.20 7.80 -12.74
C MET A 74 -7.74 8.10 -13.09
N LYS A 75 -7.20 7.44 -14.12
CA LYS A 75 -5.82 7.68 -14.57
C LYS A 75 -5.66 9.05 -15.22
N ASN A 76 -4.73 9.85 -14.73
CA ASN A 76 -4.37 11.13 -15.32
C ASN A 76 -3.57 10.92 -16.63
N ASN A 77 -4.29 10.86 -17.75
CA ASN A 77 -3.70 10.70 -19.09
C ASN A 77 -3.63 12.03 -19.88
N ASN A 78 -4.23 13.10 -19.36
CA ASN A 78 -4.49 14.31 -20.16
C ASN A 78 -3.30 15.28 -20.21
N PHE A 79 -2.18 14.98 -19.58
CA PHE A 79 -1.01 15.84 -19.65
C PHE A 79 0.01 15.29 -20.65
N ASN A 80 0.04 15.87 -21.83
CA ASN A 80 1.00 15.52 -22.88
C ASN A 80 2.25 16.39 -22.74
N ILE A 81 3.17 16.00 -21.84
CA ILE A 81 4.45 16.69 -21.60
C ILE A 81 5.27 16.81 -22.89
N ASN A 82 5.14 15.85 -23.81
CA ASN A 82 5.85 15.87 -25.10
C ASN A 82 5.42 17.04 -26.01
N GLN A 83 4.32 17.74 -25.68
CA GLN A 83 3.87 18.91 -26.43
C GLN A 83 4.41 20.24 -25.88
N ASN A 84 5.00 20.24 -24.67
CA ASN A 84 5.55 21.47 -24.11
C ASN A 84 6.83 21.22 -23.29
N PRO A 85 8.02 21.15 -23.95
CA PRO A 85 9.31 20.88 -23.33
C PRO A 85 9.77 21.94 -22.30
N SER A 86 9.03 23.05 -22.15
CA SER A 86 9.33 24.10 -21.17
C SER A 86 8.97 23.72 -19.72
N TYR A 87 8.35 22.55 -19.49
CA TYR A 87 7.94 22.12 -18.16
C TYR A 87 8.95 21.23 -17.42
N THR A 88 10.02 20.83 -18.09
CA THR A 88 11.12 20.11 -17.46
C THR A 88 12.41 20.92 -17.53
N ASP A 89 13.19 20.89 -16.45
CA ASP A 89 14.55 21.41 -16.51
C ASP A 89 15.47 20.47 -17.32
N LYS A 90 16.74 20.88 -17.50
CA LYS A 90 17.76 20.10 -18.24
C LYS A 90 18.04 18.70 -17.63
N ASN A 91 17.54 18.41 -16.43
CA ASN A 91 17.68 17.14 -15.71
C ASN A 91 16.40 16.31 -15.77
N GLY A 92 15.37 16.75 -16.51
CA GLY A 92 14.07 16.08 -16.58
C GLY A 92 13.17 16.32 -15.35
N ILE A 93 13.51 17.27 -14.49
CA ILE A 93 12.72 17.63 -13.32
C ILE A 93 11.65 18.64 -13.74
N TYR A 94 10.41 18.40 -13.32
CA TYR A 94 9.29 19.30 -13.58
C TYR A 94 9.48 20.66 -12.91
N VAL A 95 9.40 21.73 -13.70
CA VAL A 95 9.42 23.11 -13.19
C VAL A 95 8.02 23.69 -13.32
N ILE A 96 7.40 24.02 -12.20
CA ILE A 96 6.09 24.67 -12.18
C ILE A 96 6.30 26.17 -12.39
N THR A 97 6.05 26.65 -13.61
CA THR A 97 6.03 28.09 -13.90
C THR A 97 4.69 28.70 -13.50
N LYS A 98 4.64 30.04 -13.44
CA LYS A 98 3.40 30.76 -13.15
C LYS A 98 2.33 30.51 -14.21
N GLU A 99 2.74 30.38 -15.48
CA GLU A 99 1.85 30.08 -16.61
C GLU A 99 1.19 28.70 -16.44
N ILE A 100 1.93 27.68 -15.98
CA ILE A 100 1.34 26.34 -15.71
C ILE A 100 0.25 26.43 -14.63
N LYS A 101 0.46 27.25 -13.58
CA LYS A 101 -0.55 27.46 -12.52
C LYS A 101 -1.83 28.09 -13.04
N ASP A 102 -1.71 29.00 -14.01
CA ASP A 102 -2.86 29.72 -14.57
C ASP A 102 -3.62 28.87 -15.59
N GLU A 103 -2.95 27.94 -16.30
CA GLU A 103 -3.55 27.01 -17.24
C GLU A 103 -4.19 25.78 -16.58
N CYS A 104 -3.71 25.36 -15.41
CA CYS A 104 -4.23 24.21 -14.68
C CYS A 104 -5.31 24.60 -13.69
N LYS A 105 -6.56 24.25 -13.96
CA LYS A 105 -7.70 24.45 -13.05
C LYS A 105 -7.60 23.65 -11.74
N SER A 106 -6.70 22.68 -11.66
CA SER A 106 -6.32 22.00 -10.41
C SER A 106 -4.85 21.58 -10.44
N TYR A 107 -4.16 21.73 -9.32
CA TYR A 107 -2.76 21.34 -9.14
C TYR A 107 -2.50 19.86 -9.45
N HIS A 108 -3.51 19.02 -9.27
CA HIS A 108 -3.45 17.57 -9.42
C HIS A 108 -3.43 17.07 -10.87
N SER A 109 -3.76 17.93 -11.84
CA SER A 109 -3.76 17.56 -13.27
C SER A 109 -2.39 17.69 -13.94
N VAL A 110 -1.38 18.22 -13.25
CA VAL A 110 -0.06 18.58 -13.83
C VAL A 110 0.86 17.39 -14.00
N TYR A 111 0.68 16.32 -13.22
CA TYR A 111 1.61 15.21 -13.20
C TYR A 111 1.05 13.97 -13.90
N PRO A 112 1.61 13.56 -15.04
CA PRO A 112 1.24 12.30 -15.68
C PRO A 112 1.63 11.12 -14.78
N GLY A 113 0.90 10.03 -14.93
CA GLY A 113 1.15 8.82 -14.16
C GLY A 113 0.34 8.74 -12.86
N ALA A 114 -0.20 9.84 -12.35
CA ALA A 114 -1.06 9.85 -11.17
C ALA A 114 -2.44 9.22 -11.43
N PHE A 115 -3.13 8.87 -10.35
CA PHE A 115 -4.54 8.51 -10.34
C PHE A 115 -5.30 9.51 -9.46
N GLN A 116 -6.44 9.99 -9.92
CA GLN A 116 -7.36 10.74 -9.07
C GLN A 116 -8.11 9.77 -8.17
N ASN A 117 -8.31 10.15 -6.90
CA ASN A 117 -9.09 9.33 -5.97
C ASN A 117 -10.55 9.17 -6.44
N HIS A 118 -11.14 10.22 -6.98
CA HIS A 118 -12.44 10.26 -7.67
C HIS A 118 -12.39 11.30 -8.78
N GLU A 119 -13.42 11.40 -9.62
CA GLU A 119 -13.47 12.40 -10.69
C GLU A 119 -13.31 13.82 -10.15
N SER A 120 -12.33 14.54 -10.68
CA SER A 120 -11.93 15.90 -10.21
C SER A 120 -11.43 15.94 -8.75
N GLY A 121 -11.06 14.79 -8.17
CA GLY A 121 -10.49 14.70 -6.83
C GLY A 121 -8.98 14.82 -6.80
N GLU A 122 -8.45 14.71 -5.58
CA GLU A 122 -7.01 14.71 -5.32
C GLU A 122 -6.31 13.51 -5.98
N SER A 123 -5.04 13.72 -6.31
CA SER A 123 -4.13 12.67 -6.82
C SER A 123 -2.90 12.62 -5.95
N ASP A 124 -2.63 11.46 -5.38
CA ASP A 124 -1.42 11.24 -4.58
C ASP A 124 -0.95 9.78 -4.65
N LEU A 125 0.14 9.45 -3.96
CA LEU A 125 0.70 8.09 -3.95
C LEU A 125 -0.26 7.03 -3.41
N ARG A 126 -1.25 7.38 -2.56
CA ARG A 126 -2.28 6.44 -2.08
C ARG A 126 -3.16 5.97 -3.23
N SER A 127 -3.63 6.91 -4.05
CA SER A 127 -4.49 6.60 -5.20
C SER A 127 -3.76 5.73 -6.21
N ILE A 128 -2.46 5.98 -6.44
CA ILE A 128 -1.62 5.16 -7.32
C ILE A 128 -1.50 3.73 -6.76
N TYR A 129 -1.09 3.60 -5.51
CA TYR A 129 -0.94 2.31 -4.85
C TYR A 129 -2.26 1.53 -4.89
N CYS A 130 -3.35 2.12 -4.43
CA CYS A 130 -4.65 1.48 -4.39
C CYS A 130 -5.12 1.03 -5.79
N ALA A 131 -4.98 1.89 -6.81
CA ALA A 131 -5.35 1.55 -8.18
C ALA A 131 -4.54 0.37 -8.73
N LEU A 132 -3.22 0.38 -8.53
CA LEU A 132 -2.35 -0.67 -9.07
C LEU A 132 -2.47 -1.99 -8.31
N ILE A 133 -2.74 -1.98 -7.00
CA ILE A 133 -3.07 -3.21 -6.27
C ILE A 133 -4.34 -3.83 -6.82
N VAL A 134 -5.41 -3.04 -7.01
CA VAL A 134 -6.66 -3.52 -7.61
C VAL A 134 -6.40 -4.08 -9.01
N ALA A 135 -5.68 -3.34 -9.86
CA ALA A 135 -5.36 -3.76 -11.21
C ALA A 135 -4.52 -5.04 -11.25
N SER A 136 -3.58 -5.20 -10.32
CA SER A 136 -2.75 -6.39 -10.18
C SER A 136 -3.58 -7.61 -9.77
N VAL A 137 -4.38 -7.49 -8.71
CA VAL A 137 -5.24 -8.58 -8.22
C VAL A 137 -6.18 -9.08 -9.32
N LEU A 138 -6.78 -8.15 -10.06
CA LEU A 138 -7.74 -8.45 -11.13
C LEU A 138 -7.09 -8.81 -12.47
N ASN A 139 -5.76 -8.95 -12.52
CA ASN A 139 -5.00 -9.27 -13.73
C ASN A 139 -5.27 -8.31 -14.91
N LEU A 140 -5.34 -7.00 -14.63
CA LEU A 140 -5.63 -5.96 -15.62
C LEU A 140 -4.36 -5.34 -16.24
N ILE A 141 -3.20 -5.53 -15.60
CA ILE A 141 -1.91 -4.98 -16.03
C ILE A 141 -1.30 -5.86 -17.12
N ASN A 142 -0.76 -5.23 -18.17
CA ASN A 142 0.07 -5.91 -19.14
C ASN A 142 1.53 -5.97 -18.65
N TRP A 143 1.86 -7.04 -17.94
CA TRP A 143 3.18 -7.25 -17.34
C TRP A 143 4.33 -7.35 -18.36
N ASN A 144 4.03 -7.59 -19.64
CA ASN A 144 5.04 -7.69 -20.70
C ASN A 144 5.46 -6.33 -21.25
N ASP A 145 4.67 -5.28 -21.02
CA ASP A 145 4.92 -3.93 -21.56
C ASP A 145 4.37 -2.87 -20.58
N LEU A 146 5.04 -2.72 -19.45
CA LEU A 146 4.64 -1.76 -18.41
C LEU A 146 4.75 -0.29 -18.85
N ASP A 147 5.67 0.01 -19.76
CA ASP A 147 5.94 1.38 -20.20
C ASP A 147 4.82 1.91 -21.14
N ASN A 148 4.11 1.01 -21.84
CA ASN A 148 2.99 1.37 -22.71
C ASN A 148 1.62 0.95 -22.15
N ASP A 149 1.57 0.15 -21.08
CA ASP A 149 0.29 -0.19 -20.44
C ASP A 149 -0.42 1.07 -19.93
N PRO A 150 -1.69 1.29 -20.26
CA PRO A 150 -2.39 2.53 -19.91
C PRO A 150 -2.56 2.75 -18.40
N LEU A 151 -2.50 1.70 -17.57
CA LEU A 151 -2.57 1.83 -16.11
C LEU A 151 -1.22 2.12 -15.47
N THR A 152 -0.11 1.63 -16.04
CA THR A 152 1.23 1.77 -15.44
C THR A 152 2.08 2.88 -16.05
N LYS A 153 1.76 3.32 -17.28
CA LYS A 153 2.51 4.38 -17.97
C LYS A 153 2.65 5.65 -17.13
N GLY A 154 3.89 6.12 -16.96
CA GLY A 154 4.24 7.34 -16.21
C GLY A 154 4.19 7.21 -14.67
N VAL A 155 3.76 6.05 -14.14
CA VAL A 155 3.66 5.84 -12.69
C VAL A 155 5.04 5.91 -12.03
N VAL A 156 6.03 5.25 -12.61
CA VAL A 156 7.39 5.21 -12.04
C VAL A 156 7.97 6.63 -11.96
N ASP A 157 7.82 7.43 -13.01
CA ASP A 157 8.28 8.82 -13.03
C ASP A 157 7.56 9.67 -11.98
N TYR A 158 6.25 9.47 -11.81
CA TYR A 158 5.51 10.17 -10.75
C TYR A 158 6.06 9.83 -9.36
N VAL A 159 6.23 8.54 -9.04
CA VAL A 159 6.78 8.10 -7.75
C VAL A 159 8.18 8.65 -7.53
N LYS A 160 9.03 8.63 -8.55
CA LYS A 160 10.38 9.17 -8.51
C LYS A 160 10.39 10.68 -8.17
N ASN A 161 9.47 11.44 -8.78
CA ASN A 161 9.34 12.87 -8.52
C ASN A 161 8.78 13.19 -7.10
N CYS A 162 8.15 12.22 -6.43
CA CYS A 162 7.72 12.34 -5.04
C CYS A 162 8.86 12.17 -4.03
N GLN A 163 10.06 11.74 -4.46
CA GLN A 163 11.19 11.62 -3.55
C GLN A 163 11.65 13.01 -3.09
N THR A 164 11.74 13.17 -1.77
CA THR A 164 12.06 14.44 -1.14
C THR A 164 13.55 14.60 -0.90
N PHE A 165 13.96 15.80 -0.58
CA PHE A 165 15.33 16.09 -0.15
C PHE A 165 15.75 15.30 1.11
N GLU A 166 14.80 14.96 2.00
CA GLU A 166 15.06 14.13 3.17
C GLU A 166 15.34 12.66 2.81
N GLY A 167 14.95 12.23 1.62
CA GLY A 167 15.11 10.87 1.11
C GLY A 167 13.81 10.05 1.05
N GLY A 168 12.84 10.29 1.94
CA GLY A 168 11.51 9.65 1.90
C GLY A 168 10.64 10.16 0.75
N LEU A 169 9.42 9.63 0.64
CA LEU A 169 8.46 10.04 -0.39
C LEU A 169 7.33 10.89 0.22
N GLY A 170 7.00 12.00 -0.42
CA GLY A 170 5.82 12.82 -0.13
C GLY A 170 4.57 12.29 -0.84
N PRO A 171 3.36 12.85 -0.55
CA PRO A 171 2.13 12.48 -1.25
C PRO A 171 2.18 12.78 -2.75
N GLU A 172 2.76 13.89 -3.10
CA GLU A 172 2.96 14.39 -4.45
C GLU A 172 4.31 15.14 -4.50
N PRO A 173 4.83 15.48 -5.69
CA PRO A 173 6.09 16.21 -5.80
C PRO A 173 6.08 17.50 -4.98
N PHE A 174 7.23 17.82 -4.34
CA PHE A 174 7.48 18.98 -3.49
C PHE A 174 6.80 18.98 -2.12
N CYS A 175 6.16 17.90 -1.72
CA CYS A 175 5.60 17.73 -0.38
C CYS A 175 6.60 17.08 0.58
N GLU A 176 6.36 17.20 1.90
CA GLU A 176 7.17 16.61 2.97
C GLU A 176 7.13 15.06 2.90
N ALA A 177 8.26 14.41 3.19
CA ALA A 177 8.34 12.96 3.30
C ALA A 177 7.46 12.42 4.44
N HIS A 178 6.73 11.34 4.16
CA HIS A 178 5.79 10.77 5.13
C HIS A 178 5.71 9.24 5.00
N GLY A 179 5.69 8.51 6.12
CA GLY A 179 5.74 7.05 6.18
C GLY A 179 4.67 6.33 5.35
N GLY A 180 3.42 6.80 5.44
CA GLY A 180 2.31 6.20 4.68
C GLY A 180 2.44 6.40 3.16
N TYR A 181 2.86 7.58 2.72
CA TYR A 181 3.11 7.83 1.28
C TYR A 181 4.38 7.15 0.79
N SER A 182 5.41 7.08 1.63
CA SER A 182 6.62 6.30 1.36
C SER A 182 6.29 4.82 1.15
N PHE A 183 5.41 4.24 1.99
CA PHE A 183 4.90 2.89 1.78
C PHE A 183 4.22 2.77 0.42
N CYS A 184 3.25 3.64 0.11
CA CYS A 184 2.50 3.58 -1.14
C CYS A 184 3.40 3.64 -2.38
N GLY A 185 4.38 4.54 -2.38
CA GLY A 185 5.35 4.66 -3.47
C GLY A 185 6.26 3.44 -3.58
N MET A 186 6.81 2.97 -2.46
CA MET A 186 7.71 1.80 -2.44
C MET A 186 6.98 0.51 -2.80
N ALA A 187 5.75 0.31 -2.31
CA ALA A 187 4.92 -0.85 -2.68
C ALA A 187 4.56 -0.83 -4.16
N THR A 188 4.28 0.36 -4.72
CA THR A 188 4.07 0.54 -6.16
C THR A 188 5.32 0.14 -6.96
N LEU A 189 6.50 0.65 -6.58
CA LEU A 189 7.75 0.30 -7.25
C LEU A 189 8.12 -1.18 -7.08
N ALA A 190 7.87 -1.77 -5.91
CA ALA A 190 8.08 -3.19 -5.67
C ALA A 190 7.17 -4.05 -6.55
N LEU A 191 5.88 -3.71 -6.64
CA LEU A 191 4.91 -4.35 -7.51
C LEU A 191 5.36 -4.33 -8.98
N LEU A 192 5.86 -3.19 -9.45
CA LEU A 192 6.35 -3.01 -10.82
C LEU A 192 7.80 -3.49 -11.03
N LYS A 193 8.49 -3.98 -9.99
CA LYS A 193 9.91 -4.40 -10.00
C LYS A 193 10.86 -3.25 -10.39
N LYS A 194 10.57 -2.04 -9.92
CA LYS A 194 11.27 -0.79 -10.26
C LYS A 194 11.83 -0.06 -9.02
N LEU A 195 12.15 -0.77 -7.94
CA LEU A 195 12.65 -0.17 -6.68
C LEU A 195 13.93 0.68 -6.87
N ASN A 196 14.76 0.33 -7.86
CA ASN A 196 16.01 1.05 -8.13
C ASN A 196 15.83 2.37 -8.89
N GLU A 197 14.60 2.76 -9.23
CA GLU A 197 14.34 4.01 -9.96
C GLU A 197 14.40 5.26 -9.07
N ILE A 198 14.43 5.10 -7.74
CA ILE A 198 14.66 6.17 -6.76
C ILE A 198 16.08 6.05 -6.16
N ASP A 199 16.53 7.10 -5.46
CA ASP A 199 17.74 7.01 -4.62
C ASP A 199 17.42 6.19 -3.36
N VAL A 200 17.62 4.85 -3.45
CA VAL A 200 17.34 3.91 -2.35
C VAL A 200 18.25 4.18 -1.15
N ASN A 201 19.47 4.66 -1.33
CA ASN A 201 20.39 4.95 -0.22
C ASN A 201 19.90 6.14 0.61
N SER A 202 19.47 7.21 -0.05
CA SER A 202 18.85 8.36 0.65
C SER A 202 17.54 7.96 1.31
N PHE A 203 16.74 7.13 0.63
CA PHE A 203 15.50 6.60 1.17
C PHE A 203 15.73 5.77 2.45
N LEU A 204 16.69 4.84 2.43
CA LEU A 204 17.02 4.01 3.59
C LEU A 204 17.51 4.86 4.78
N ARG A 205 18.36 5.86 4.55
CA ARG A 205 18.77 6.79 5.63
C ARG A 205 17.59 7.47 6.30
N TRP A 206 16.61 7.91 5.50
CA TRP A 206 15.38 8.50 6.02
C TRP A 206 14.55 7.46 6.77
N LEU A 207 14.38 6.27 6.22
CA LEU A 207 13.53 5.21 6.77
C LEU A 207 14.04 4.70 8.12
N VAL A 208 15.33 4.37 8.24
CA VAL A 208 15.92 3.90 9.52
C VAL A 208 15.84 4.96 10.62
N SER A 209 15.85 6.25 10.26
CA SER A 209 15.71 7.35 11.21
C SER A 209 14.29 7.52 11.76
N ARG A 210 13.32 6.72 11.29
CA ARG A 210 11.91 6.79 11.74
C ARG A 210 11.61 5.92 12.94
N GLN A 211 12.43 4.90 13.24
CA GLN A 211 12.27 4.14 14.47
C GLN A 211 12.85 4.91 15.66
N MET A 212 12.04 5.16 16.66
CA MET A 212 12.43 5.90 17.85
C MET A 212 13.04 4.96 18.90
N THR A 213 14.28 5.23 19.30
CA THR A 213 15.05 4.37 20.21
C THR A 213 14.44 4.22 21.61
N LYS A 214 13.68 5.21 22.08
CA LYS A 214 13.04 5.16 23.40
C LYS A 214 11.74 4.38 23.39
N GLU A 215 10.91 4.61 22.40
CA GLU A 215 9.58 3.99 22.26
C GLU A 215 9.65 2.64 21.55
N GLY A 216 10.64 2.42 20.70
CA GLY A 216 10.74 1.23 19.83
C GLY A 216 9.84 1.27 18.58
N GLY A 217 8.83 2.14 18.58
CA GLY A 217 7.91 2.33 17.46
C GLY A 217 8.43 3.31 16.41
N PHE A 218 7.69 3.41 15.29
CA PHE A 218 7.99 4.35 14.22
C PHE A 218 7.18 5.64 14.32
N ASN A 219 7.80 6.78 13.98
CA ASN A 219 7.08 8.02 13.68
C ASN A 219 6.85 8.14 12.16
N GLY A 220 5.78 8.86 11.75
CA GLY A 220 5.43 8.99 10.34
C GLY A 220 6.30 9.99 9.57
N ARG A 221 6.93 10.94 10.25
CA ARG A 221 7.81 11.97 9.67
C ARG A 221 8.65 12.64 10.75
N THR A 222 9.61 13.42 10.33
CA THR A 222 10.57 14.13 11.21
C THR A 222 9.83 14.95 12.28
N ASN A 223 10.30 14.87 13.54
CA ASN A 223 9.78 15.61 14.68
C ASN A 223 8.31 15.34 15.06
N LYS A 224 7.76 14.17 14.67
CA LYS A 224 6.43 13.73 15.11
C LYS A 224 6.50 12.55 16.09
N LEU A 225 5.42 12.33 16.80
CA LEU A 225 5.28 11.22 17.73
C LEU A 225 5.18 9.88 17.00
N VAL A 226 5.52 8.82 17.71
CA VAL A 226 5.26 7.45 17.27
C VAL A 226 3.76 7.18 17.16
N ASP A 227 3.42 6.26 16.26
CA ASP A 227 2.06 5.79 16.04
C ASP A 227 2.12 4.35 15.50
N SER A 228 1.32 3.47 16.06
CA SER A 228 1.38 2.03 15.80
C SER A 228 1.14 1.66 14.33
N CYS A 229 0.41 2.47 13.56
CA CYS A 229 0.17 2.20 12.14
C CYS A 229 1.47 2.27 11.30
N TYR A 230 2.43 3.12 11.70
CA TYR A 230 3.72 3.20 11.01
C TYR A 230 4.59 1.96 11.21
N SER A 231 4.28 1.13 12.18
CA SER A 231 4.91 -0.19 12.32
C SER A 231 4.73 -1.03 11.05
N PHE A 232 3.56 -0.95 10.40
CA PHE A 232 3.34 -1.58 9.12
C PHE A 232 3.86 -0.72 7.96
N TRP A 233 3.46 0.56 7.90
CA TRP A 233 3.81 1.40 6.76
C TRP A 233 5.31 1.46 6.48
N GLN A 234 6.12 1.49 7.51
CA GLN A 234 7.57 1.55 7.37
C GLN A 234 8.23 0.19 7.54
N GLY A 235 7.76 -0.63 8.48
CA GLY A 235 8.28 -1.98 8.68
C GLY A 235 8.17 -2.85 7.42
N SER A 236 7.03 -2.79 6.71
CA SER A 236 6.84 -3.54 5.46
C SER A 236 7.80 -3.14 4.34
N VAL A 237 8.25 -1.89 4.31
CA VAL A 237 9.20 -1.43 3.28
C VAL A 237 10.57 -2.10 3.44
N PHE A 238 11.03 -2.31 4.67
CA PHE A 238 12.26 -3.10 4.91
C PHE A 238 12.12 -4.52 4.36
N ASN A 239 10.94 -5.15 4.58
CA ASN A 239 10.66 -6.48 4.01
C ASN A 239 10.64 -6.48 2.47
N MET A 240 10.07 -5.44 1.84
CA MET A 240 10.07 -5.30 0.37
C MET A 240 11.49 -5.16 -0.18
N LEU A 241 12.33 -4.36 0.47
CA LEU A 241 13.73 -4.17 0.08
C LEU A 241 14.53 -5.46 0.26
N TYR A 242 14.36 -6.19 1.37
CA TYR A 242 14.95 -7.49 1.61
C TYR A 242 14.58 -8.51 0.52
N MET A 243 13.30 -8.58 0.18
CA MET A 243 12.81 -9.49 -0.87
C MET A 243 13.35 -9.14 -2.26
N ALA A 244 13.64 -7.87 -2.52
CA ALA A 244 14.13 -7.42 -3.81
C ALA A 244 15.63 -7.67 -3.99
N ASP A 245 16.44 -7.39 -2.98
CA ASP A 245 17.89 -7.56 -3.03
C ASP A 245 18.48 -7.52 -1.61
N LYS A 246 19.19 -8.60 -1.23
CA LYS A 246 19.86 -8.71 0.08
C LYS A 246 20.90 -7.63 0.36
N LYS A 247 21.39 -6.91 -0.66
CA LYS A 247 22.29 -5.75 -0.47
C LYS A 247 21.66 -4.61 0.37
N TYR A 248 20.33 -4.60 0.53
CA TYR A 248 19.59 -3.64 1.37
C TYR A 248 19.39 -4.13 2.81
N THR A 249 20.22 -5.06 3.26
CA THR A 249 20.25 -5.58 4.63
C THR A 249 21.64 -5.45 5.23
N PHE A 250 21.77 -5.73 6.51
CA PHE A 250 23.05 -5.85 7.18
C PHE A 250 23.14 -7.25 7.78
N ASP A 251 24.15 -8.03 7.37
CA ASP A 251 24.33 -9.43 7.77
C ASP A 251 23.06 -10.31 7.60
N ASP A 252 22.34 -10.11 6.50
CA ASP A 252 21.04 -10.74 6.20
C ASP A 252 19.88 -10.34 7.16
N GLU A 253 20.07 -9.36 8.03
CA GLU A 253 19.04 -8.84 8.94
C GLU A 253 18.34 -7.58 8.39
N LEU A 254 17.09 -7.38 8.80
CA LEU A 254 16.35 -6.15 8.50
C LEU A 254 16.93 -4.96 9.27
N LEU A 255 17.00 -3.79 8.63
CA LEU A 255 17.61 -2.58 9.16
C LEU A 255 16.74 -1.85 10.21
N TYR A 256 16.00 -2.57 11.05
CA TYR A 256 15.27 -2.00 12.19
C TYR A 256 15.18 -3.00 13.34
N ASP A 257 15.01 -2.51 14.55
CA ASP A 257 14.87 -3.34 15.75
C ASP A 257 13.44 -3.91 15.83
N GLN A 258 13.30 -5.16 15.39
CA GLN A 258 12.03 -5.89 15.35
C GLN A 258 11.48 -6.21 16.73
N LEU A 259 12.34 -6.52 17.70
CA LEU A 259 11.93 -6.84 19.07
C LEU A 259 11.38 -5.60 19.78
N SER A 260 12.06 -4.46 19.65
CA SER A 260 11.57 -3.19 20.19
C SER A 260 10.23 -2.78 19.56
N LEU A 261 10.07 -3.01 18.26
CA LEU A 261 8.80 -2.73 17.58
C LEU A 261 7.66 -3.60 18.08
N GLN A 262 7.89 -4.91 18.24
CA GLN A 262 6.90 -5.83 18.80
C GLN A 262 6.55 -5.44 20.24
N ALA A 263 7.56 -5.10 21.06
CA ALA A 263 7.34 -4.64 22.44
C ALA A 263 6.48 -3.37 22.47
N TYR A 264 6.75 -2.38 21.60
CA TYR A 264 5.92 -1.18 21.50
C TYR A 264 4.46 -1.50 21.17
N ILE A 265 4.21 -2.36 20.18
CA ILE A 265 2.85 -2.75 19.80
C ILE A 265 2.14 -3.49 20.94
N LEU A 266 2.79 -4.50 21.54
CA LEU A 266 2.14 -5.39 22.50
C LEU A 266 1.97 -4.73 23.88
N PHE A 267 2.94 -3.93 24.35
CA PHE A 267 2.89 -3.35 25.69
C PHE A 267 2.33 -1.93 25.72
N ALA A 268 2.56 -1.12 24.69
CA ALA A 268 2.12 0.27 24.67
C ALA A 268 0.82 0.49 23.87
N CYS A 269 0.53 -0.33 22.87
CA CYS A 269 -0.60 -0.10 21.97
C CYS A 269 -1.74 -1.14 22.10
N GLN A 270 -1.60 -2.18 22.91
CA GLN A 270 -2.70 -3.12 23.12
C GLN A 270 -3.66 -2.61 24.20
N ASN A 271 -4.96 -2.57 23.89
CA ASN A 271 -6.00 -2.31 24.89
C ASN A 271 -6.51 -3.64 25.45
N THR A 272 -6.02 -4.00 26.66
CA THR A 272 -6.38 -5.27 27.31
C THR A 272 -7.76 -5.28 27.96
N LYS A 273 -8.42 -4.11 28.10
CA LYS A 273 -9.74 -4.01 28.77
C LYS A 273 -10.90 -4.26 27.81
N ILE A 274 -10.85 -3.65 26.63
CA ILE A 274 -11.95 -3.73 25.63
C ILE A 274 -11.51 -4.40 24.33
N GLY A 275 -10.23 -4.80 24.23
CA GLY A 275 -9.65 -5.39 23.04
C GLY A 275 -9.22 -4.36 22.00
N GLY A 276 -8.48 -4.83 20.98
CA GLY A 276 -7.97 -4.01 19.87
C GLY A 276 -6.66 -3.28 20.19
N LEU A 277 -6.15 -2.63 19.15
CA LEU A 277 -4.88 -1.89 19.18
C LEU A 277 -5.13 -0.41 18.91
N ILE A 278 -4.31 0.45 19.51
CA ILE A 278 -4.45 1.91 19.53
C ILE A 278 -3.26 2.56 18.81
N ASP A 279 -3.45 3.79 18.36
CA ASP A 279 -2.41 4.65 17.80
C ASP A 279 -1.18 4.75 18.75
N LYS A 280 -1.42 5.20 19.96
CA LYS A 280 -0.45 5.36 21.06
C LYS A 280 -1.16 5.40 22.42
N PRO A 281 -0.46 5.29 23.55
CA PRO A 281 -1.08 5.39 24.88
C PRO A 281 -2.01 6.60 25.02
N GLY A 282 -3.19 6.37 25.64
CA GLY A 282 -4.22 7.39 25.84
C GLY A 282 -5.22 7.56 24.68
N LYS A 283 -5.15 6.73 23.65
CA LYS A 283 -6.12 6.69 22.54
C LYS A 283 -7.10 5.51 22.70
N TYR A 284 -8.20 5.56 21.94
CA TYR A 284 -9.15 4.44 21.84
C TYR A 284 -8.71 3.48 20.72
N PRO A 285 -8.98 2.16 20.87
CA PRO A 285 -8.73 1.20 19.82
C PRO A 285 -9.70 1.41 18.65
N ASP A 286 -9.19 1.17 17.45
CA ASP A 286 -9.97 1.19 16.22
C ASP A 286 -9.51 0.09 15.26
N LEU A 287 -10.31 -0.13 14.21
CA LEU A 287 -10.04 -1.18 13.23
C LEU A 287 -8.81 -0.89 12.37
N TYR A 288 -8.51 0.39 12.12
CA TYR A 288 -7.35 0.80 11.34
C TYR A 288 -6.05 0.46 12.06
N HIS A 289 -5.86 0.94 13.31
CA HIS A 289 -4.66 0.65 14.09
C HIS A 289 -4.56 -0.84 14.44
N SER A 290 -5.67 -1.52 14.72
CA SER A 290 -5.68 -2.97 14.96
C SER A 290 -5.21 -3.75 13.73
N ASN A 291 -5.68 -3.40 12.53
CA ASN A 291 -5.28 -4.07 11.30
C ASN A 291 -3.78 -3.91 11.02
N TYR A 292 -3.28 -2.68 11.01
CA TYR A 292 -1.88 -2.43 10.64
C TYR A 292 -0.89 -2.90 11.70
N SER A 293 -1.24 -2.81 12.98
CA SER A 293 -0.40 -3.35 14.05
C SER A 293 -0.29 -4.87 14.00
N ILE A 294 -1.40 -5.59 13.76
CA ILE A 294 -1.38 -7.05 13.60
C ILE A 294 -0.59 -7.46 12.35
N ALA A 295 -0.78 -6.76 11.24
CA ALA A 295 0.00 -7.00 10.01
C ALA A 295 1.50 -6.78 10.23
N SER A 296 1.87 -5.75 10.99
CA SER A 296 3.25 -5.48 11.38
C SER A 296 3.84 -6.57 12.27
N LEU A 297 3.09 -7.04 13.27
CA LEU A 297 3.52 -8.17 14.10
C LEU A 297 3.81 -9.40 13.26
N SER A 298 2.95 -9.71 12.27
CA SER A 298 3.21 -10.81 11.33
C SER A 298 4.54 -10.62 10.60
N LEU A 299 4.81 -9.44 10.03
CA LEU A 299 6.02 -9.19 9.27
C LEU A 299 7.29 -9.23 10.14
N SER A 300 7.24 -8.63 11.33
CA SER A 300 8.39 -8.58 12.25
C SER A 300 8.70 -9.93 12.90
N GLN A 301 7.71 -10.81 13.04
CA GLN A 301 7.95 -12.16 13.55
C GLN A 301 8.60 -13.07 12.51
N GLN A 302 8.19 -12.99 11.25
CA GLN A 302 8.60 -13.96 10.23
C GLN A 302 10.07 -13.92 9.92
N SER A 303 10.70 -12.75 9.89
CA SER A 303 12.13 -12.62 9.70
C SER A 303 12.95 -13.18 10.87
N LEU A 304 12.47 -13.00 12.12
CA LEU A 304 13.10 -13.56 13.32
C LEU A 304 12.90 -15.09 13.44
N LEU A 305 11.79 -15.61 12.93
CA LEU A 305 11.42 -17.01 13.14
C LEU A 305 12.19 -17.98 12.26
N GLU A 306 12.62 -17.57 11.07
CA GLU A 306 13.49 -18.40 10.24
C GLU A 306 14.81 -18.65 10.96
N ASP A 307 15.38 -17.62 11.59
CA ASP A 307 16.64 -17.73 12.34
C ASP A 307 16.45 -18.45 13.69
N LEU A 308 15.37 -18.19 14.42
CA LEU A 308 15.06 -18.83 15.70
C LEU A 308 14.67 -20.31 15.57
N LYS A 309 13.95 -20.69 14.50
CA LYS A 309 13.66 -22.11 14.21
C LYS A 309 14.93 -22.93 14.01
N VAL A 310 15.89 -22.35 13.30
CA VAL A 310 17.19 -22.98 13.05
C VAL A 310 18.03 -23.03 14.34
N THR A 311 18.01 -21.95 15.16
CA THR A 311 18.88 -21.81 16.33
C THR A 311 18.34 -22.55 17.59
N LEU A 312 17.04 -22.57 17.80
CA LEU A 312 16.43 -23.07 19.04
C LEU A 312 15.71 -24.41 18.86
N ASN A 313 15.55 -24.93 17.63
CA ASN A 313 14.79 -26.16 17.34
C ASN A 313 13.40 -26.18 17.98
N VAL A 314 12.71 -25.01 18.02
CA VAL A 314 11.41 -24.83 18.67
C VAL A 314 10.31 -24.84 17.60
N ASP A 315 9.29 -25.68 17.83
CA ASP A 315 8.07 -25.66 17.03
C ASP A 315 7.19 -24.49 17.54
N LEU A 316 7.19 -23.39 16.79
CA LEU A 316 6.46 -22.17 17.16
C LEU A 316 5.08 -22.20 16.54
N ASP A 317 4.13 -22.88 17.19
CA ASP A 317 2.74 -22.99 16.74
C ASP A 317 1.94 -21.67 16.84
N ASP A 318 2.40 -20.70 17.65
CA ASP A 318 1.71 -19.45 17.93
C ASP A 318 2.16 -18.26 17.04
N THR A 319 2.34 -18.48 15.75
CA THR A 319 2.73 -17.41 14.84
C THR A 319 1.54 -16.80 14.11
N PHE A 320 1.62 -15.50 13.84
CA PHE A 320 0.66 -14.83 12.96
C PHE A 320 0.69 -15.43 11.55
N VAL A 321 -0.47 -15.42 10.88
CA VAL A 321 -0.56 -15.76 9.45
C VAL A 321 0.35 -14.84 8.64
N LYS A 322 1.10 -15.41 7.71
CA LYS A 322 2.03 -14.66 6.86
C LYS A 322 1.30 -13.59 6.04
N VAL A 323 1.70 -12.34 6.22
CA VAL A 323 1.18 -11.18 5.50
C VAL A 323 2.14 -10.82 4.37
N ASN A 324 1.61 -10.58 3.19
CA ASN A 324 2.38 -10.03 2.08
C ASN A 324 2.62 -8.53 2.30
N PRO A 325 3.88 -8.06 2.30
CA PRO A 325 4.19 -6.65 2.60
C PRO A 325 3.67 -5.67 1.55
N ILE A 326 3.53 -6.08 0.28
CA ILE A 326 3.06 -5.22 -0.82
C ILE A 326 1.54 -5.08 -0.78
N TYR A 327 0.81 -6.17 -0.56
CA TYR A 327 -0.67 -6.19 -0.62
C TYR A 327 -1.35 -5.94 0.73
N CYS A 328 -0.60 -5.99 1.85
CA CYS A 328 -1.16 -5.87 3.21
C CYS A 328 -2.29 -6.87 3.49
N ALA A 329 -2.13 -8.10 3.06
CA ALA A 329 -3.12 -9.17 3.24
C ALA A 329 -2.43 -10.53 3.40
N PRO A 330 -3.14 -11.55 3.94
CA PRO A 330 -2.59 -12.90 4.06
C PRO A 330 -2.12 -13.44 2.70
N GLU A 331 -0.91 -13.99 2.67
CA GLU A 331 -0.24 -14.39 1.42
C GLU A 331 -1.02 -15.47 0.67
N ASP A 332 -1.57 -16.44 1.40
CA ASP A 332 -2.43 -17.50 0.84
C ASP A 332 -3.67 -16.93 0.15
N LYS A 333 -4.30 -15.90 0.72
CA LYS A 333 -5.48 -15.24 0.14
C LYS A 333 -5.16 -14.45 -1.12
N ILE A 334 -4.01 -13.77 -1.14
CA ILE A 334 -3.52 -13.10 -2.36
C ILE A 334 -3.28 -14.12 -3.46
N GLU A 335 -2.57 -15.22 -3.18
CA GLU A 335 -2.33 -16.26 -4.17
C GLU A 335 -3.62 -16.87 -4.73
N MET A 336 -4.60 -17.13 -3.86
CA MET A 336 -5.91 -17.64 -4.27
C MET A 336 -6.60 -16.69 -5.25
N ALA A 337 -6.65 -15.39 -4.92
CA ALA A 337 -7.27 -14.37 -5.76
C ALA A 337 -6.54 -14.20 -7.11
N LEU A 338 -5.21 -14.11 -7.10
CA LEU A 338 -4.41 -14.02 -8.32
C LEU A 338 -4.63 -15.22 -9.24
N LYS A 339 -4.64 -16.45 -8.69
CA LYS A 339 -4.93 -17.68 -9.45
C LYS A 339 -6.33 -17.68 -10.02
N TYR A 340 -7.33 -17.17 -9.28
CA TYR A 340 -8.72 -17.09 -9.72
C TYR A 340 -8.87 -16.13 -10.92
N TYR A 341 -8.39 -14.90 -10.80
CA TYR A 341 -8.54 -13.89 -11.86
C TYR A 341 -7.65 -14.16 -13.08
N ALA A 342 -6.52 -14.83 -12.91
CA ALA A 342 -5.69 -15.27 -14.04
C ALA A 342 -6.46 -16.27 -14.95
N LYS A 343 -7.27 -17.17 -14.38
CA LYS A 343 -8.12 -18.10 -15.15
C LYS A 343 -9.26 -17.39 -15.86
N LYS A 344 -9.86 -16.37 -15.23
CA LYS A 344 -11.03 -15.65 -15.77
C LYS A 344 -10.69 -14.82 -17.02
N LYS A 345 -9.43 -14.46 -17.25
CA LYS A 345 -8.98 -13.73 -18.44
C LYS A 345 -8.95 -14.60 -19.72
N ASN A 346 -8.96 -15.91 -19.57
CA ASN A 346 -8.92 -16.89 -20.68
C ASN A 346 -10.32 -17.37 -21.12
N ILE A 347 -11.38 -16.79 -20.59
CA ILE A 347 -12.77 -16.98 -20.97
C ILE A 347 -13.29 -15.65 -21.59
#